data_2f7dd0231a9037a80423e3a0af269754
#
_entry.id   2f7dd0231a9037a80423e3a0af269754
#
_cell.length_a   1.000
_cell.length_b   1.000
_cell.length_c   1.000
_cell.angle_alpha   90.00
_cell.angle_beta   90.00
_cell.angle_gamma   90.00
#
_symmetry.space_group_name_H-M   'P 1'
#
loop_
_entity.id
_entity.type
_entity.pdbx_description
1 polymer ?
#
loop_
_entity_poly.entity_id
_entity_poly.type
_entity_poly.pdbx_seq_one_letter_code
_entity_poly.pdbx_strand_id
1 'polypeptide(L)'
;MATFALGPMPGTSMIDAADVIAGETGDMRALPQLPSRGLGSDAVGRTCTLMPDLPVEKGPRSWRLSARPQLLTHRIWDRMEEDLDQLQEQWGSTPMLKAQVLGPWTLATHMELPNGHRAVTDSGALRDITEALTHGVREHVSDLHKRFDAHIRIQIDEPALSALRRGEIQGTSDFDTIPAVHPKDLGERLAGVVEAVRGENVDLVLLNETGREPNVDVAVLAAVDQILISPTRVRGTRLLDAFGEALASGMRAGLGLYGTNARDLAIAMARFYDELGIERHALAHADITQSSPRIDTTLVKVAHDLATLREAEEILQRDAGDL
;
A
#
# COMPACT_ATOMS: atom_id res chain seq x y z
N MET A 1 -15.76 -8.68 -2.98
CA MET A 1 -15.45 -8.08 -1.65
C MET A 1 -14.45 -8.98 -0.97
N ALA A 2 -13.44 -8.42 -0.32
CA ALA A 2 -12.48 -9.16 0.50
C ALA A 2 -12.00 -8.27 1.65
N THR A 3 -11.73 -8.87 2.81
CA THR A 3 -11.08 -8.20 3.94
C THR A 3 -9.59 -8.52 3.93
N PHE A 4 -8.72 -7.51 4.05
CA PHE A 4 -7.28 -7.71 4.11
C PHE A 4 -6.56 -6.67 4.99
N ALA A 5 -5.38 -7.03 5.50
CA ALA A 5 -4.52 -6.12 6.22
C ALA A 5 -3.73 -5.19 5.28
N LEU A 6 -3.41 -3.96 5.73
CA LEU A 6 -2.60 -3.02 4.95
C LEU A 6 -1.14 -3.47 4.75
N GLY A 7 -0.63 -4.36 5.61
CA GLY A 7 0.72 -4.92 5.54
C GLY A 7 1.51 -4.77 6.83
N PRO A 8 1.76 -3.55 7.33
CA PRO A 8 2.48 -3.39 8.59
C PRO A 8 1.75 -4.02 9.78
N MET A 9 2.48 -4.86 10.53
CA MET A 9 2.00 -5.62 11.69
C MET A 9 2.88 -5.32 12.92
N PRO A 10 2.33 -5.40 14.14
CA PRO A 10 3.12 -5.27 15.36
C PRO A 10 3.96 -6.52 15.62
N GLY A 11 5.00 -6.36 16.44
CA GLY A 11 5.87 -7.46 16.84
C GLY A 11 7.04 -7.70 15.87
N THR A 12 7.73 -8.83 16.09
CA THR A 12 8.96 -9.19 15.36
C THR A 12 8.96 -10.62 14.81
N SER A 13 7.91 -11.41 15.10
CA SER A 13 7.75 -12.79 14.63
C SER A 13 6.95 -12.82 13.34
N MET A 14 7.54 -13.33 12.25
CA MET A 14 6.84 -13.49 10.97
C MET A 14 5.77 -14.57 11.07
N ILE A 15 6.05 -15.65 11.79
CA ILE A 15 5.12 -16.77 11.98
C ILE A 15 3.86 -16.30 12.71
N ASP A 16 3.99 -15.55 13.83
CA ASP A 16 2.83 -15.06 14.57
C ASP A 16 2.00 -14.07 13.74
N ALA A 17 2.65 -13.22 12.94
CA ALA A 17 1.95 -12.32 12.04
C ALA A 17 1.24 -13.09 10.90
N ALA A 18 1.87 -14.13 10.37
CA ALA A 18 1.31 -15.00 9.34
C ALA A 18 0.06 -15.75 9.85
N ASP A 19 0.11 -16.24 11.09
CA ASP A 19 -1.04 -16.91 11.74
C ASP A 19 -2.24 -15.98 11.86
N VAL A 20 -2.02 -14.74 12.30
CA VAL A 20 -3.10 -13.74 12.40
C VAL A 20 -3.70 -13.44 11.01
N ILE A 21 -2.87 -13.23 9.99
CA ILE A 21 -3.37 -12.98 8.63
C ILE A 21 -4.19 -14.18 8.14
N ALA A 22 -3.66 -15.39 8.24
CA ALA A 22 -4.34 -16.58 7.75
C ALA A 22 -5.66 -16.85 8.49
N GLY A 23 -5.70 -16.58 9.81
CA GLY A 23 -6.89 -16.79 10.64
C GLY A 23 -7.99 -15.77 10.37
N GLU A 24 -7.64 -14.51 10.07
CA GLU A 24 -8.59 -13.42 10.12
C GLU A 24 -8.97 -12.81 8.74
N THR A 25 -8.23 -13.11 7.66
CA THR A 25 -8.49 -12.46 6.35
C THR A 25 -8.99 -13.40 5.24
N GLY A 26 -9.31 -14.67 5.57
CA GLY A 26 -9.85 -15.62 4.61
C GLY A 26 -8.90 -15.89 3.44
N ASP A 27 -9.42 -15.83 2.20
CA ASP A 27 -8.68 -16.16 0.98
C ASP A 27 -7.69 -15.08 0.54
N MET A 28 -7.81 -13.84 1.04
CA MET A 28 -6.94 -12.71 0.72
C MET A 28 -5.86 -12.53 1.78
N ARG A 29 -4.69 -13.12 1.57
CA ARG A 29 -3.56 -12.97 2.50
C ARG A 29 -2.70 -11.77 2.11
N ALA A 30 -2.43 -10.89 3.06
CA ALA A 30 -1.50 -9.77 2.86
C ALA A 30 -0.12 -10.14 3.42
N LEU A 31 0.95 -9.90 2.65
CA LEU A 31 2.31 -10.10 3.15
C LEU A 31 2.55 -9.23 4.40
N PRO A 32 2.86 -9.82 5.58
CA PRO A 32 3.17 -9.03 6.75
C PRO A 32 4.46 -8.23 6.59
N GLN A 33 4.47 -7.01 7.11
CA GLN A 33 5.67 -6.21 7.29
C GLN A 33 5.89 -5.97 8.78
N LEU A 34 7.11 -6.15 9.27
CA LEU A 34 7.44 -6.07 10.69
C LEU A 34 8.41 -4.92 10.99
N PRO A 35 7.97 -3.65 10.92
CA PRO A 35 8.84 -2.49 11.08
C PRO A 35 9.52 -2.43 12.46
N SER A 36 8.94 -3.07 13.47
CA SER A 36 9.53 -3.18 14.82
C SER A 36 10.85 -3.96 14.86
N ARG A 37 11.20 -4.69 13.80
CA ARG A 37 12.52 -5.32 13.65
C ARG A 37 13.65 -4.31 13.38
N GLY A 38 13.30 -3.03 13.16
CA GLY A 38 14.26 -1.94 12.99
C GLY A 38 14.71 -1.73 11.55
N LEU A 39 15.92 -1.18 11.40
CA LEU A 39 16.45 -0.74 10.11
C LEU A 39 16.44 -1.86 9.05
N GLY A 40 15.90 -1.53 7.88
CA GLY A 40 15.73 -2.47 6.76
C GLY A 40 14.42 -3.25 6.79
N SER A 41 13.67 -3.19 7.91
CA SER A 41 12.31 -3.72 7.99
C SER A 41 11.25 -2.62 7.87
N ASP A 42 11.65 -1.35 7.77
CA ASP A 42 10.79 -0.24 7.38
C ASP A 42 10.36 -0.35 5.91
N ALA A 43 9.33 0.39 5.54
CA ALA A 43 8.76 0.30 4.20
C ALA A 43 9.76 0.65 3.09
N VAL A 44 10.69 1.62 3.33
CA VAL A 44 11.73 1.98 2.36
C VAL A 44 12.72 0.81 2.20
N GLY A 45 13.26 0.32 3.30
CA GLY A 45 14.21 -0.80 3.29
C GLY A 45 13.65 -2.04 2.60
N ARG A 46 12.41 -2.42 2.92
CA ARG A 46 11.73 -3.54 2.27
C ARG A 46 11.52 -3.33 0.77
N THR A 47 11.08 -2.15 0.35
CA THR A 47 10.90 -1.89 -1.08
C THR A 47 12.25 -1.86 -1.82
N CYS A 48 13.32 -1.36 -1.18
CA CYS A 48 14.65 -1.37 -1.75
C CYS A 48 15.21 -2.79 -1.98
N THR A 49 14.71 -3.83 -1.28
CA THR A 49 15.11 -5.21 -1.56
C THR A 49 14.73 -5.67 -2.96
N LEU A 50 13.71 -5.05 -3.56
CA LEU A 50 13.22 -5.34 -4.90
C LEU A 50 14.04 -4.66 -6.00
N MET A 51 15.01 -3.80 -5.64
CA MET A 51 15.81 -3.02 -6.59
C MET A 51 17.31 -3.35 -6.46
N PRO A 52 17.74 -4.58 -6.83
CA PRO A 52 19.12 -5.02 -6.61
C PRO A 52 20.15 -4.16 -7.36
N ASP A 53 19.77 -3.56 -8.48
CA ASP A 53 20.64 -2.70 -9.29
C ASP A 53 20.82 -1.29 -8.71
N LEU A 54 19.99 -0.91 -7.73
CA LEU A 54 20.08 0.35 -6.99
C LEU A 54 20.33 0.09 -5.50
N PRO A 55 21.53 -0.35 -5.12
CA PRO A 55 21.85 -0.66 -3.73
C PRO A 55 21.77 0.57 -2.85
N VAL A 56 21.35 0.35 -1.61
CA VAL A 56 21.13 1.40 -0.62
C VAL A 56 21.96 1.17 0.64
N GLU A 57 22.27 2.25 1.32
CA GLU A 57 22.87 2.25 2.64
C GLU A 57 22.16 3.21 3.59
N LYS A 58 22.50 3.18 4.86
CA LYS A 58 21.99 4.14 5.83
C LYS A 58 22.56 5.53 5.55
N GLY A 59 21.70 6.48 5.20
CA GLY A 59 22.04 7.89 5.10
C GLY A 59 21.84 8.64 6.43
N PRO A 60 22.21 9.94 6.49
CA PRO A 60 22.08 10.76 7.69
C PRO A 60 20.63 10.96 8.13
N ARG A 61 19.69 11.10 7.20
CA ARG A 61 18.27 11.39 7.46
C ARG A 61 17.38 10.20 7.17
N SER A 62 17.74 9.37 6.19
CA SER A 62 16.97 8.22 5.77
C SER A 62 17.88 7.21 5.04
N TRP A 63 17.49 6.70 3.89
CA TRP A 63 18.26 5.84 3.04
C TRP A 63 19.06 6.65 2.01
N ARG A 64 20.22 6.15 1.58
CA ARG A 64 21.06 6.78 0.57
C ARG A 64 21.42 5.76 -0.52
N LEU A 65 21.38 6.21 -1.78
CA LEU A 65 21.86 5.41 -2.90
C LEU A 65 23.37 5.18 -2.77
N SER A 66 23.81 3.95 -2.99
CA SER A 66 25.18 3.50 -2.91
C SER A 66 25.65 2.99 -4.27
N ALA A 67 26.93 3.18 -4.57
CA ALA A 67 27.52 2.66 -5.82
C ALA A 67 27.72 1.14 -5.82
N ARG A 68 27.65 0.50 -4.66
CA ARG A 68 27.85 -0.96 -4.50
C ARG A 68 27.02 -1.47 -3.33
N PRO A 69 26.54 -2.72 -3.38
CA PRO A 69 25.91 -3.35 -2.23
C PRO A 69 26.84 -3.33 -0.99
N GLN A 70 26.28 -2.96 0.14
CA GLN A 70 26.93 -2.92 1.43
C GLN A 70 26.48 -4.10 2.29
N LEU A 71 27.08 -4.31 3.45
CA LEU A 71 26.65 -5.35 4.39
C LEU A 71 25.15 -5.21 4.77
N LEU A 72 24.67 -3.97 4.89
CA LEU A 72 23.25 -3.73 5.16
C LEU A 72 22.36 -4.15 3.98
N THR A 73 22.79 -3.90 2.74
CA THR A 73 22.06 -4.32 1.54
C THR A 73 21.88 -5.85 1.52
N HIS A 74 22.93 -6.61 1.76
CA HIS A 74 22.84 -8.08 1.84
C HIS A 74 21.92 -8.53 2.96
N ARG A 75 22.01 -7.92 4.15
CA ARG A 75 21.14 -8.26 5.29
C ARG A 75 19.66 -8.03 5.03
N ILE A 76 19.29 -6.98 4.28
CA ILE A 76 17.87 -6.75 3.96
C ILE A 76 17.38 -7.73 2.90
N TRP A 77 18.22 -8.14 1.95
CA TRP A 77 17.90 -9.20 0.99
C TRP A 77 17.70 -10.54 1.69
N ASP A 78 18.67 -10.98 2.49
CA ASP A 78 18.60 -12.24 3.24
C ASP A 78 17.34 -12.29 4.11
N ARG A 79 16.99 -11.17 4.76
CA ARG A 79 15.77 -11.07 5.58
C ARG A 79 14.49 -11.18 4.75
N MET A 80 14.45 -10.62 3.55
CA MET A 80 13.28 -10.74 2.68
C MET A 80 13.07 -12.21 2.28
N GLU A 81 14.13 -12.88 1.86
CA GLU A 81 14.08 -14.30 1.50
C GLU A 81 13.66 -15.17 2.70
N GLU A 82 14.25 -14.96 3.88
CA GLU A 82 13.87 -15.67 5.10
C GLU A 82 12.39 -15.46 5.46
N ASP A 83 11.87 -14.21 5.33
CA ASP A 83 10.47 -13.89 5.56
C ASP A 83 9.57 -14.64 4.58
N LEU A 84 9.92 -14.68 3.29
CA LEU A 84 9.14 -15.38 2.26
C LEU A 84 9.17 -16.90 2.44
N ASP A 85 10.32 -17.46 2.83
CA ASP A 85 10.44 -18.90 3.12
C ASP A 85 9.56 -19.30 4.32
N GLN A 86 9.56 -18.51 5.42
CA GLN A 86 8.68 -18.74 6.57
C GLN A 86 7.21 -18.66 6.19
N LEU A 87 6.83 -17.67 5.36
CA LEU A 87 5.45 -17.52 4.89
C LEU A 87 5.04 -18.68 3.98
N GLN A 88 5.94 -19.15 3.10
CA GLN A 88 5.69 -20.28 2.23
C GLN A 88 5.51 -21.59 3.03
N GLU A 89 6.33 -21.80 4.07
CA GLU A 89 6.18 -22.94 4.97
C GLU A 89 4.84 -22.91 5.72
N GLN A 90 4.42 -21.71 6.18
CA GLN A 90 3.22 -21.51 6.97
C GLN A 90 1.92 -21.59 6.14
N TRP A 91 1.92 -21.01 4.95
CA TRP A 91 0.70 -20.85 4.14
C TRP A 91 0.55 -21.86 3.01
N GLY A 92 1.66 -22.41 2.50
CA GLY A 92 1.63 -23.19 1.26
C GLY A 92 1.05 -22.39 0.10
N SER A 93 0.17 -22.99 -0.69
CA SER A 93 -0.59 -22.28 -1.73
C SER A 93 -1.72 -21.43 -1.13
N THR A 94 -2.03 -20.31 -1.78
CA THR A 94 -3.15 -19.43 -1.41
C THR A 94 -3.78 -18.82 -2.66
N PRO A 95 -5.12 -18.72 -2.77
CA PRO A 95 -5.76 -18.21 -3.98
C PRO A 95 -5.34 -16.79 -4.34
N MET A 96 -5.26 -15.92 -3.34
CA MET A 96 -4.98 -14.50 -3.50
C MET A 96 -3.93 -14.04 -2.49
N LEU A 97 -2.94 -13.30 -2.98
CA LEU A 97 -1.90 -12.73 -2.15
C LEU A 97 -1.76 -11.22 -2.44
N LYS A 98 -1.74 -10.41 -1.40
CA LYS A 98 -1.49 -8.98 -1.52
C LYS A 98 -0.07 -8.65 -1.07
N ALA A 99 0.71 -8.06 -1.96
CA ALA A 99 2.01 -7.47 -1.65
C ALA A 99 1.90 -5.94 -1.66
N GLN A 100 2.65 -5.27 -0.79
CA GLN A 100 2.71 -3.81 -0.72
C GLN A 100 4.13 -3.31 -0.90
N VAL A 101 4.25 -2.23 -1.66
CA VAL A 101 5.49 -1.55 -1.98
C VAL A 101 5.31 -0.04 -1.86
N LEU A 102 6.37 0.69 -1.55
CA LEU A 102 6.35 2.14 -1.72
C LEU A 102 6.39 2.48 -3.20
N GLY A 103 5.62 3.48 -3.59
CA GLY A 103 5.68 4.01 -4.94
C GLY A 103 6.91 4.91 -5.18
N PRO A 104 7.17 5.27 -6.45
CA PRO A 104 8.40 5.94 -6.86
C PRO A 104 8.57 7.33 -6.24
N TRP A 105 7.48 8.06 -6.01
CA TRP A 105 7.53 9.39 -5.43
C TRP A 105 7.96 9.38 -3.96
N THR A 106 7.38 8.48 -3.18
CA THR A 106 7.74 8.31 -1.77
C THR A 106 9.16 7.78 -1.64
N LEU A 107 9.55 6.78 -2.44
CA LEU A 107 10.93 6.29 -2.46
C LEU A 107 11.92 7.40 -2.74
N ALA A 108 11.76 8.14 -3.84
CA ALA A 108 12.67 9.22 -4.21
C ALA A 108 12.70 10.35 -3.18
N THR A 109 11.58 10.57 -2.46
CA THR A 109 11.52 11.53 -1.34
C THR A 109 12.33 11.07 -0.13
N HIS A 110 12.35 9.77 0.15
CA HIS A 110 13.05 9.18 1.30
C HIS A 110 14.47 8.67 0.98
N MET A 111 14.88 8.70 -0.27
CA MET A 111 16.23 8.34 -0.69
C MET A 111 17.08 9.58 -0.94
N GLU A 112 18.32 9.53 -0.46
CA GLU A 112 19.33 10.56 -0.70
C GLU A 112 20.31 10.13 -1.78
N LEU A 113 20.73 11.09 -2.59
CA LEU A 113 21.86 10.96 -3.50
C LEU A 113 23.18 11.05 -2.72
N PRO A 114 24.31 10.62 -3.28
CA PRO A 114 25.62 10.74 -2.62
C PRO A 114 25.99 12.18 -2.22
N ASN A 115 25.46 13.18 -2.90
CA ASN A 115 25.65 14.61 -2.60
C ASN A 115 24.74 15.12 -1.46
N GLY A 116 23.88 14.26 -0.87
CA GLY A 116 22.97 14.60 0.22
C GLY A 116 21.64 15.22 -0.18
N HIS A 117 21.39 15.45 -1.47
CA HIS A 117 20.07 15.89 -1.94
C HIS A 117 19.10 14.70 -1.99
N ARG A 118 17.80 14.98 -1.82
CA ARG A 118 16.77 13.95 -2.01
C ARG A 118 16.66 13.57 -3.49
N ALA A 119 16.56 12.29 -3.78
CA ALA A 119 16.49 11.79 -5.15
C ALA A 119 15.33 12.37 -5.97
N VAL A 120 14.23 12.76 -5.31
CA VAL A 120 13.06 13.39 -5.95
C VAL A 120 13.38 14.74 -6.59
N THR A 121 14.48 15.41 -6.21
CA THR A 121 14.92 16.68 -6.80
C THR A 121 15.74 16.51 -8.09
N ASP A 122 16.10 15.28 -8.44
CA ASP A 122 16.86 14.94 -9.63
C ASP A 122 16.02 14.06 -10.56
N SER A 123 15.71 14.59 -11.75
CA SER A 123 14.82 13.88 -12.69
C SER A 123 15.41 12.58 -13.22
N GLY A 124 16.74 12.49 -13.32
CA GLY A 124 17.44 11.25 -13.70
C GLY A 124 17.32 10.20 -12.61
N ALA A 125 17.64 10.55 -11.37
CA ALA A 125 17.53 9.65 -10.24
C ALA A 125 16.08 9.17 -10.02
N LEU A 126 15.10 10.08 -10.14
CA LEU A 126 13.68 9.73 -10.03
C LEU A 126 13.24 8.75 -11.14
N ARG A 127 13.75 8.92 -12.37
CA ARG A 127 13.51 7.98 -13.46
C ARG A 127 14.14 6.62 -13.14
N ASP A 128 15.41 6.60 -12.78
CA ASP A 128 16.16 5.37 -12.53
C ASP A 128 15.53 4.56 -11.35
N ILE A 129 15.08 5.25 -10.28
CA ILE A 129 14.32 4.63 -9.18
C ILE A 129 12.99 4.06 -9.70
N THR A 130 12.28 4.79 -10.55
CA THR A 130 11.00 4.32 -11.10
C THR A 130 11.18 3.07 -11.95
N GLU A 131 12.19 3.04 -12.82
CA GLU A 131 12.51 1.90 -13.68
C GLU A 131 12.95 0.68 -12.87
N ALA A 132 13.86 0.86 -11.90
CA ALA A 132 14.31 -0.21 -11.03
C ALA A 132 13.19 -0.79 -10.17
N LEU A 133 12.34 0.07 -9.58
CA LEU A 133 11.16 -0.35 -8.82
C LEU A 133 10.21 -1.18 -9.69
N THR A 134 9.90 -0.68 -10.87
CA THR A 134 8.99 -1.35 -11.81
C THR A 134 9.51 -2.74 -12.18
N HIS A 135 10.79 -2.85 -12.52
CA HIS A 135 11.42 -4.13 -12.80
C HIS A 135 11.35 -5.07 -11.59
N GLY A 136 11.78 -4.57 -10.41
CA GLY A 136 11.79 -5.37 -9.19
C GLY A 136 10.41 -5.83 -8.73
N VAL A 137 9.37 -5.01 -8.89
CA VAL A 137 7.98 -5.43 -8.57
C VAL A 137 7.51 -6.54 -9.51
N ARG A 138 7.85 -6.49 -10.80
CA ARG A 138 7.51 -7.57 -11.74
C ARG A 138 8.18 -8.89 -11.38
N GLU A 139 9.47 -8.86 -11.06
CA GLU A 139 10.19 -10.05 -10.59
C GLU A 139 9.60 -10.59 -9.29
N HIS A 140 9.27 -9.70 -8.34
CA HIS A 140 8.64 -10.09 -7.09
C HIS A 140 7.26 -10.73 -7.29
N VAL A 141 6.42 -10.18 -8.17
CA VAL A 141 5.14 -10.79 -8.55
C VAL A 141 5.34 -12.20 -9.10
N SER A 142 6.32 -12.38 -10.00
CA SER A 142 6.63 -13.70 -10.57
C SER A 142 7.10 -14.70 -9.50
N ASP A 143 7.93 -14.26 -8.56
CA ASP A 143 8.39 -15.09 -7.45
C ASP A 143 7.25 -15.47 -6.50
N LEU A 144 6.45 -14.48 -6.08
CA LEU A 144 5.29 -14.72 -5.22
C LEU A 144 4.28 -15.67 -5.85
N HIS A 145 3.99 -15.49 -7.15
CA HIS A 145 3.12 -16.40 -7.87
C HIS A 145 3.67 -17.85 -7.84
N LYS A 146 4.95 -18.03 -8.10
CA LYS A 146 5.60 -19.36 -8.08
C LYS A 146 5.62 -19.99 -6.68
N ARG A 147 5.89 -19.20 -5.63
CA ARG A 147 5.99 -19.69 -4.25
C ARG A 147 4.62 -20.09 -3.68
N PHE A 148 3.58 -19.32 -3.97
CA PHE A 148 2.28 -19.45 -3.32
C PHE A 148 1.15 -19.96 -4.24
N ASP A 149 1.42 -20.14 -5.52
CA ASP A 149 0.42 -20.49 -6.55
C ASP A 149 -0.79 -19.52 -6.51
N ALA A 150 -0.50 -18.23 -6.35
CA ALA A 150 -1.48 -17.17 -6.04
C ALA A 150 -1.63 -16.18 -7.19
N HIS A 151 -2.84 -15.61 -7.34
CA HIS A 151 -3.00 -14.33 -8.02
C HIS A 151 -2.59 -13.19 -7.09
N ILE A 152 -1.88 -12.21 -7.64
CA ILE A 152 -1.24 -11.16 -6.83
C ILE A 152 -2.02 -9.86 -6.94
N ARG A 153 -2.24 -9.19 -5.81
CA ARG A 153 -2.64 -7.78 -5.75
C ARG A 153 -1.46 -6.93 -5.30
N ILE A 154 -1.17 -5.88 -6.03
CA ILE A 154 -0.08 -4.95 -5.69
C ILE A 154 -0.67 -3.69 -5.09
N GLN A 155 -0.36 -3.44 -3.82
CA GLN A 155 -0.67 -2.18 -3.14
C GLN A 155 0.53 -1.25 -3.26
N ILE A 156 0.31 -0.09 -3.88
CA ILE A 156 1.28 1.00 -3.95
C ILE A 156 0.98 1.97 -2.80
N ASP A 157 1.96 2.17 -1.93
CA ASP A 157 1.89 3.12 -0.83
C ASP A 157 2.64 4.40 -1.21
N GLU A 158 1.94 5.53 -1.25
CA GLU A 158 2.52 6.83 -1.60
C GLU A 158 2.27 7.89 -0.51
N PRO A 159 2.76 7.69 0.72
CA PRO A 159 2.53 8.62 1.82
C PRO A 159 3.06 10.05 1.57
N ALA A 160 4.00 10.24 0.66
CA ALA A 160 4.54 11.56 0.34
C ALA A 160 3.69 12.37 -0.67
N LEU A 161 2.72 11.76 -1.37
CA LEU A 161 1.97 12.41 -2.46
C LEU A 161 1.36 13.76 -2.06
N SER A 162 0.61 13.79 -0.96
CA SER A 162 -0.05 15.03 -0.53
C SER A 162 0.94 16.13 -0.17
N ALA A 163 2.08 15.80 0.44
CA ALA A 163 3.11 16.77 0.78
C ALA A 163 3.88 17.24 -0.46
N LEU A 164 4.16 16.36 -1.42
CA LEU A 164 4.74 16.73 -2.72
C LEU A 164 3.81 17.66 -3.51
N ARG A 165 2.52 17.34 -3.55
CA ARG A 165 1.51 18.17 -4.21
C ARG A 165 1.45 19.59 -3.65
N ARG A 166 1.68 19.77 -2.34
CA ARG A 166 1.64 21.07 -1.65
C ARG A 166 3.00 21.75 -1.54
N GLY A 167 4.10 21.10 -1.95
CA GLY A 167 5.44 21.66 -1.76
C GLY A 167 5.88 21.72 -0.30
N GLU A 168 5.45 20.77 0.52
CA GLU A 168 5.71 20.73 1.97
C GLU A 168 6.88 19.79 2.34
N ILE A 169 7.53 19.17 1.35
CA ILE A 169 8.69 18.32 1.61
C ILE A 169 9.92 19.18 1.86
N GLN A 170 10.55 19.00 3.01
CA GLN A 170 11.82 19.65 3.31
C GLN A 170 12.94 19.14 2.41
N GLY A 171 13.73 20.07 1.89
CA GLY A 171 14.94 19.81 1.14
C GLY A 171 16.14 19.47 2.04
N THR A 172 17.31 20.02 1.70
CA THR A 172 18.58 19.76 2.42
C THR A 172 18.79 20.64 3.63
N SER A 173 18.07 21.77 3.75
CA SER A 173 18.11 22.68 4.87
C SER A 173 16.71 23.03 5.34
N ASP A 174 16.60 23.60 6.54
CA ASP A 174 15.32 24.04 7.11
C ASP A 174 14.66 25.20 6.32
N PHE A 175 15.43 25.87 5.45
CA PHE A 175 14.98 26.98 4.61
C PHE A 175 14.69 26.56 3.17
N ASP A 176 14.92 25.27 2.83
CA ASP A 176 14.76 24.73 1.50
C ASP A 176 13.60 23.76 1.46
N THR A 177 12.62 24.01 0.61
CA THR A 177 11.49 23.13 0.38
C THR A 177 11.50 22.66 -1.07
N ILE A 178 11.13 21.41 -1.27
CA ILE A 178 10.96 20.85 -2.61
C ILE A 178 9.72 21.49 -3.24
N PRO A 179 9.83 22.05 -4.45
CA PRO A 179 8.69 22.66 -5.14
C PRO A 179 7.51 21.70 -5.27
N ALA A 180 6.29 22.25 -5.23
CA ALA A 180 5.08 21.49 -5.46
C ALA A 180 5.11 20.77 -6.81
N VAL A 181 4.70 19.52 -6.83
CA VAL A 181 4.59 18.71 -8.04
C VAL A 181 3.13 18.71 -8.51
N HIS A 182 2.93 18.96 -9.79
CA HIS A 182 1.58 19.01 -10.33
C HIS A 182 0.91 17.63 -10.31
N PRO A 183 -0.40 17.53 -9.98
CA PRO A 183 -1.10 16.24 -9.94
C PRO A 183 -0.99 15.40 -11.20
N LYS A 184 -0.93 16.04 -12.37
CA LYS A 184 -0.70 15.37 -13.65
C LYS A 184 0.63 14.61 -13.68
N ASP A 185 1.71 15.26 -13.26
CA ASP A 185 3.04 14.64 -13.25
C ASP A 185 3.12 13.51 -12.23
N LEU A 186 2.43 13.67 -11.06
CA LEU A 186 2.29 12.62 -10.06
C LEU A 186 1.59 11.40 -10.65
N GLY A 187 0.45 11.61 -11.29
CA GLY A 187 -0.38 10.54 -11.86
C GLY A 187 0.29 9.86 -13.06
N GLU A 188 0.87 10.61 -14.01
CA GLU A 188 1.52 10.05 -15.20
C GLU A 188 2.69 9.13 -14.85
N ARG A 189 3.49 9.49 -13.84
CA ARG A 189 4.57 8.60 -13.38
C ARG A 189 4.04 7.32 -12.74
N LEU A 190 3.00 7.42 -11.90
CA LEU A 190 2.35 6.25 -11.33
C LEU A 190 1.70 5.39 -12.42
N ALA A 191 1.08 6.00 -13.43
CA ALA A 191 0.51 5.27 -14.57
C ALA A 191 1.55 4.39 -15.27
N GLY A 192 2.76 4.89 -15.45
CA GLY A 192 3.87 4.10 -16.01
C GLY A 192 4.21 2.88 -15.17
N VAL A 193 4.19 3.01 -13.84
CA VAL A 193 4.41 1.85 -12.93
C VAL A 193 3.22 0.89 -12.99
N VAL A 194 1.99 1.39 -12.88
CA VAL A 194 0.76 0.59 -12.91
C VAL A 194 0.69 -0.23 -14.20
N GLU A 195 0.89 0.40 -15.35
CA GLU A 195 0.88 -0.28 -16.66
C GLU A 195 1.95 -1.38 -16.74
N ALA A 196 3.15 -1.07 -16.28
CA ALA A 196 4.27 -1.99 -16.40
C ALA A 196 4.21 -3.19 -15.45
N VAL A 197 3.51 -3.08 -14.30
CA VAL A 197 3.34 -4.22 -13.37
C VAL A 197 2.13 -5.09 -13.70
N ARG A 198 1.21 -4.61 -14.55
CA ARG A 198 0.10 -5.43 -15.02
C ARG A 198 0.59 -6.64 -15.79
N GLY A 199 -0.05 -7.80 -15.58
CA GLY A 199 0.30 -9.06 -16.22
C GLY A 199 -0.67 -10.17 -15.80
N GLU A 200 -0.50 -11.37 -16.34
CA GLU A 200 -1.40 -12.51 -16.11
C GLU A 200 -1.56 -12.88 -14.63
N ASN A 201 -0.53 -12.66 -13.82
CA ASN A 201 -0.52 -13.01 -12.41
C ASN A 201 -0.94 -11.87 -11.48
N VAL A 202 -1.24 -10.68 -12.03
CA VAL A 202 -1.69 -9.51 -11.25
C VAL A 202 -3.20 -9.35 -11.42
N ASP A 203 -3.92 -9.52 -10.31
CA ASP A 203 -5.39 -9.33 -10.25
C ASP A 203 -5.75 -7.84 -10.26
N LEU A 204 -5.16 -7.07 -9.33
CA LEU A 204 -5.41 -5.63 -9.20
C LEU A 204 -4.14 -4.88 -8.77
N VAL A 205 -4.03 -3.62 -9.24
CA VAL A 205 -3.08 -2.64 -8.71
C VAL A 205 -3.85 -1.60 -7.90
N LEU A 206 -3.49 -1.45 -6.62
CA LEU A 206 -4.18 -0.61 -5.65
C LEU A 206 -3.31 0.58 -5.25
N LEU A 207 -3.90 1.77 -5.12
CA LEU A 207 -3.26 2.93 -4.48
C LEU A 207 -3.80 3.12 -3.07
N ASN A 208 -2.92 3.11 -2.07
CA ASN A 208 -3.32 3.27 -0.67
C ASN A 208 -3.31 4.74 -0.22
N GLU A 209 -4.49 5.27 0.03
CA GLU A 209 -4.75 6.62 0.53
C GLU A 209 -5.51 6.63 1.88
N THR A 210 -5.55 5.51 2.60
CA THR A 210 -6.38 5.36 3.82
C THR A 210 -6.03 6.34 4.93
N GLY A 211 -4.76 6.67 5.12
CA GLY A 211 -4.27 7.48 6.24
C GLY A 211 -4.47 9.00 6.11
N ARG A 212 -5.02 9.50 4.99
CA ARG A 212 -5.05 10.93 4.65
C ARG A 212 -6.27 11.30 3.81
N GLU A 213 -6.40 12.59 3.49
CA GLU A 213 -7.31 13.04 2.44
C GLU A 213 -6.84 12.44 1.10
N PRO A 214 -7.70 11.70 0.39
CA PRO A 214 -7.26 10.95 -0.79
C PRO A 214 -7.03 11.86 -2.01
N ASN A 215 -5.97 11.54 -2.77
CA ASN A 215 -5.66 12.17 -4.05
C ASN A 215 -6.38 11.43 -5.20
N VAL A 216 -7.72 11.53 -5.25
CA VAL A 216 -8.56 10.79 -6.22
C VAL A 216 -8.17 11.13 -7.66
N ASP A 217 -7.88 12.40 -7.95
CA ASP A 217 -7.41 12.85 -9.26
C ASP A 217 -6.10 12.18 -9.70
N VAL A 218 -5.16 11.98 -8.77
CA VAL A 218 -3.92 11.26 -9.04
C VAL A 218 -4.19 9.77 -9.27
N ALA A 219 -5.08 9.15 -8.49
CA ALA A 219 -5.47 7.75 -8.67
C ALA A 219 -6.12 7.50 -10.05
N VAL A 220 -7.00 8.40 -10.48
CA VAL A 220 -7.62 8.36 -11.83
C VAL A 220 -6.56 8.50 -12.93
N LEU A 221 -5.65 9.48 -12.82
CA LEU A 221 -4.57 9.69 -13.77
C LEU A 221 -3.59 8.51 -13.82
N ALA A 222 -3.34 7.87 -12.68
CA ALA A 222 -2.52 6.67 -12.57
C ALA A 222 -3.20 5.41 -13.12
N ALA A 223 -4.50 5.48 -13.42
CA ALA A 223 -5.30 4.37 -13.91
C ALA A 223 -5.20 3.12 -13.01
N VAL A 224 -5.15 3.30 -11.67
CA VAL A 224 -5.17 2.17 -10.74
C VAL A 224 -6.52 1.46 -10.79
N ASP A 225 -6.54 0.17 -10.53
CA ASP A 225 -7.77 -0.62 -10.55
C ASP A 225 -8.63 -0.34 -9.30
N GLN A 226 -7.96 -0.01 -8.18
CA GLN A 226 -8.62 0.24 -6.91
C GLN A 226 -7.90 1.35 -6.13
N ILE A 227 -8.68 2.20 -5.45
CA ILE A 227 -8.17 3.15 -4.46
C ILE A 227 -8.62 2.73 -3.05
N LEU A 228 -7.69 2.67 -2.11
CA LEU A 228 -7.99 2.43 -0.70
C LEU A 228 -8.14 3.78 0.00
N ILE A 229 -9.32 4.04 0.59
CA ILE A 229 -9.62 5.30 1.29
C ILE A 229 -10.25 5.04 2.65
N SER A 230 -10.13 5.99 3.56
CA SER A 230 -10.97 6.00 4.76
C SER A 230 -12.18 6.90 4.53
N PRO A 231 -13.44 6.41 4.63
CA PRO A 231 -14.63 7.23 4.41
C PRO A 231 -14.63 8.53 5.22
N THR A 232 -14.13 8.49 6.45
CA THR A 232 -14.02 9.66 7.33
C THR A 232 -13.05 10.74 6.83
N ARG A 233 -12.22 10.45 5.83
CA ARG A 233 -11.27 11.38 5.19
C ARG A 233 -11.80 11.98 3.89
N VAL A 234 -12.84 11.41 3.31
CA VAL A 234 -13.52 11.95 2.11
C VAL A 234 -14.53 12.98 2.61
N ARG A 235 -14.18 14.26 2.51
CA ARG A 235 -15.00 15.35 3.07
C ARG A 235 -15.20 16.48 2.06
N GLY A 236 -16.40 17.03 2.07
CA GLY A 236 -16.81 18.13 1.19
C GLY A 236 -17.24 17.65 -0.21
N THR A 237 -18.20 18.36 -0.78
CA THR A 237 -18.89 18.01 -2.03
C THR A 237 -17.90 17.70 -3.16
N ARG A 238 -16.89 18.54 -3.35
CA ARG A 238 -15.90 18.34 -4.42
C ARG A 238 -15.19 16.99 -4.37
N LEU A 239 -14.81 16.51 -3.17
CA LEU A 239 -14.10 15.25 -3.03
C LEU A 239 -15.06 14.06 -3.12
N LEU A 240 -16.27 14.20 -2.58
CA LEU A 240 -17.34 13.21 -2.73
C LEU A 240 -17.70 13.03 -4.21
N ASP A 241 -17.92 14.13 -4.94
CA ASP A 241 -18.22 14.10 -6.38
C ASP A 241 -17.09 13.43 -7.18
N ALA A 242 -15.83 13.85 -6.95
CA ALA A 242 -14.68 13.27 -7.64
C ALA A 242 -14.53 11.76 -7.36
N PHE A 243 -14.80 11.33 -6.14
CA PHE A 243 -14.74 9.91 -5.78
C PHE A 243 -15.93 9.13 -6.39
N GLY A 244 -17.13 9.69 -6.34
CA GLY A 244 -18.32 9.12 -7.01
C GLY A 244 -18.11 8.95 -8.52
N GLU A 245 -17.56 9.96 -9.20
CA GLU A 245 -17.22 9.91 -10.62
C GLU A 245 -16.18 8.84 -10.93
N ALA A 246 -15.15 8.71 -10.08
CA ALA A 246 -14.12 7.67 -10.23
C ALA A 246 -14.72 6.26 -10.13
N LEU A 247 -15.63 6.01 -9.16
CA LEU A 247 -16.32 4.73 -9.04
C LEU A 247 -17.27 4.47 -10.23
N ALA A 248 -17.99 5.49 -10.68
CA ALA A 248 -18.86 5.38 -11.86
C ALA A 248 -18.09 5.09 -13.15
N SER A 249 -16.81 5.49 -13.23
CA SER A 249 -15.91 5.17 -14.35
C SER A 249 -15.30 3.77 -14.29
N GLY A 250 -15.60 2.99 -13.23
CA GLY A 250 -15.16 1.60 -13.08
C GLY A 250 -14.02 1.37 -12.10
N MET A 251 -13.48 2.42 -11.45
CA MET A 251 -12.52 2.26 -10.36
C MET A 251 -13.18 1.55 -9.17
N ARG A 252 -12.49 0.63 -8.53
CA ARG A 252 -12.98 -0.05 -7.33
C ARG A 252 -12.62 0.76 -6.06
N ALA A 253 -13.47 0.64 -5.04
CA ALA A 253 -13.17 1.14 -3.71
C ALA A 253 -12.60 0.05 -2.81
N GLY A 254 -11.62 0.41 -1.97
CA GLY A 254 -11.28 -0.33 -0.76
C GLY A 254 -11.47 0.61 0.43
N LEU A 255 -12.31 0.21 1.39
CA LEU A 255 -12.71 1.07 2.49
C LEU A 255 -11.92 0.74 3.75
N GLY A 256 -11.11 1.69 4.16
CA GLY A 256 -10.33 1.64 5.40
C GLY A 256 -11.18 2.04 6.60
N LEU A 257 -11.47 1.09 7.48
CA LEU A 257 -12.36 1.25 8.62
C LEU A 257 -11.63 1.07 9.95
N TYR A 258 -12.22 1.61 11.00
CA TYR A 258 -11.81 1.40 12.38
C TYR A 258 -13.04 1.45 13.30
N GLY A 259 -13.21 0.41 14.08
CA GLY A 259 -14.30 0.29 15.05
C GLY A 259 -14.27 -1.08 15.74
N THR A 260 -15.13 -1.26 16.71
CA THR A 260 -15.21 -2.49 17.53
C THR A 260 -16.52 -3.24 17.33
N ASN A 261 -17.43 -2.74 16.50
CA ASN A 261 -18.72 -3.33 16.20
C ASN A 261 -18.89 -3.47 14.69
N ALA A 262 -19.00 -4.69 14.22
CA ALA A 262 -19.09 -5.00 12.79
C ALA A 262 -20.34 -4.41 12.12
N ARG A 263 -21.51 -4.45 12.82
CA ARG A 263 -22.74 -3.88 12.28
C ARG A 263 -22.67 -2.37 12.12
N ASP A 264 -22.07 -1.66 13.07
CA ASP A 264 -21.88 -0.22 12.99
C ASP A 264 -20.97 0.16 11.82
N LEU A 265 -19.92 -0.65 11.56
CA LEU A 265 -19.05 -0.49 10.41
C LEU A 265 -19.78 -0.72 9.09
N ALA A 266 -20.58 -1.77 9.00
CA ALA A 266 -21.41 -2.07 7.82
C ALA A 266 -22.41 -0.92 7.54
N ILE A 267 -23.10 -0.41 8.56
CA ILE A 267 -24.00 0.74 8.45
C ILE A 267 -23.24 1.99 7.99
N ALA A 268 -22.03 2.24 8.52
CA ALA A 268 -21.22 3.39 8.13
C ALA A 268 -20.81 3.31 6.64
N MET A 269 -20.50 2.12 6.13
CA MET A 269 -20.21 1.91 4.71
C MET A 269 -21.46 2.14 3.84
N ALA A 270 -22.62 1.62 4.25
CA ALA A 270 -23.86 1.82 3.52
C ALA A 270 -24.21 3.32 3.43
N ARG A 271 -24.12 4.05 4.53
CA ARG A 271 -24.35 5.51 4.56
C ARG A 271 -23.36 6.28 3.69
N PHE A 272 -22.10 5.87 3.66
CA PHE A 272 -21.10 6.49 2.80
C PHE A 272 -21.44 6.33 1.31
N TYR A 273 -21.95 5.15 0.90
CA TYR A 273 -22.45 4.96 -0.48
C TYR A 273 -23.71 5.75 -0.77
N ASP A 274 -24.61 5.91 0.20
CA ASP A 274 -25.78 6.81 0.08
C ASP A 274 -25.34 8.28 -0.13
N GLU A 275 -24.30 8.75 0.60
CA GLU A 275 -23.73 10.09 0.43
C GLU A 275 -23.10 10.30 -0.96
N LEU A 276 -22.55 9.25 -1.57
CA LEU A 276 -22.03 9.25 -2.94
C LEU A 276 -23.13 9.16 -4.01
N GLY A 277 -24.39 8.90 -3.62
CA GLY A 277 -25.48 8.64 -4.55
C GLY A 277 -25.34 7.31 -5.31
N ILE A 278 -24.59 6.36 -4.76
CA ILE A 278 -24.35 5.04 -5.35
C ILE A 278 -25.23 4.00 -4.66
N GLU A 279 -25.85 3.15 -5.45
CA GLU A 279 -26.69 2.08 -4.91
C GLU A 279 -25.89 1.11 -4.02
N ARG A 280 -26.47 0.72 -2.90
CA ARG A 280 -25.81 -0.12 -1.87
C ARG A 280 -25.37 -1.48 -2.39
N HIS A 281 -25.98 -2.02 -3.43
CA HIS A 281 -25.52 -3.28 -4.02
C HIS A 281 -24.10 -3.19 -4.60
N ALA A 282 -23.63 -2.00 -4.96
CA ALA A 282 -22.26 -1.78 -5.41
C ALA A 282 -21.22 -2.01 -4.29
N LEU A 283 -21.64 -2.02 -3.01
CA LEU A 283 -20.79 -2.41 -1.88
C LEU A 283 -20.23 -3.83 -2.03
N ALA A 284 -20.95 -4.72 -2.72
CA ALA A 284 -20.45 -6.08 -2.98
C ALA A 284 -19.12 -6.11 -3.75
N HIS A 285 -18.73 -5.01 -4.39
CA HIS A 285 -17.48 -4.85 -5.13
C HIS A 285 -16.42 -4.04 -4.37
N ALA A 286 -16.74 -3.53 -3.18
CA ALA A 286 -15.80 -2.81 -2.34
C ALA A 286 -15.04 -3.80 -1.43
N ASP A 287 -13.74 -3.63 -1.32
CA ASP A 287 -12.96 -4.37 -0.34
C ASP A 287 -12.90 -3.62 1.00
N ILE A 288 -12.55 -4.33 2.08
CA ILE A 288 -12.46 -3.77 3.43
C ILE A 288 -11.04 -3.93 3.96
N THR A 289 -10.54 -2.87 4.60
CA THR A 289 -9.24 -2.89 5.24
C THR A 289 -9.22 -2.01 6.48
N GLN A 290 -8.11 -1.97 7.18
CA GLN A 290 -7.88 -1.05 8.30
C GLN A 290 -7.74 0.39 7.79
N SER A 291 -8.21 1.39 8.54
CA SER A 291 -8.06 2.82 8.19
C SER A 291 -6.61 3.31 8.28
N SER A 292 -5.76 2.59 8.99
CA SER A 292 -4.31 2.83 9.11
C SER A 292 -3.61 1.58 9.64
N PRO A 293 -2.32 1.39 9.35
CA PRO A 293 -1.53 0.33 9.98
C PRO A 293 -1.48 0.50 11.49
N ARG A 294 -1.54 -0.61 12.23
CA ARG A 294 -1.57 -0.62 13.72
C ARG A 294 -0.30 -1.28 14.26
N ILE A 295 0.83 -0.57 14.14
CA ILE A 295 2.14 -1.08 14.60
C ILE A 295 2.38 -0.86 16.11
N ASP A 296 1.74 0.16 16.71
CA ASP A 296 1.87 0.52 18.13
C ASP A 296 0.82 -0.20 19.00
N THR A 297 0.58 -1.50 18.74
CA THR A 297 -0.41 -2.31 19.45
C THR A 297 0.06 -3.77 19.54
N THR A 298 -0.81 -4.69 19.94
CA THR A 298 -0.51 -6.10 20.01
C THR A 298 -1.09 -6.87 18.81
N LEU A 299 -0.52 -8.03 18.47
CA LEU A 299 -1.06 -8.92 17.43
C LEU A 299 -2.49 -9.37 17.76
N VAL A 300 -2.79 -9.63 19.05
CA VAL A 300 -4.14 -9.97 19.50
C VAL A 300 -5.16 -8.88 19.17
N LYS A 301 -4.77 -7.60 19.34
CA LYS A 301 -5.65 -6.48 18.99
C LYS A 301 -5.84 -6.39 17.48
N VAL A 302 -4.78 -6.59 16.69
CA VAL A 302 -4.89 -6.61 15.22
C VAL A 302 -5.75 -7.76 14.73
N ALA A 303 -5.62 -8.96 15.30
CA ALA A 303 -6.48 -10.10 15.01
C ALA A 303 -7.96 -9.75 15.27
N HIS A 304 -8.26 -9.19 16.44
CA HIS A 304 -9.62 -8.76 16.76
C HIS A 304 -10.15 -7.68 15.80
N ASP A 305 -9.32 -6.70 15.43
CA ASP A 305 -9.71 -5.66 14.48
C ASP A 305 -10.02 -6.27 13.09
N LEU A 306 -9.20 -7.19 12.60
CA LEU A 306 -9.42 -7.88 11.32
C LEU A 306 -10.66 -8.79 11.36
N ALA A 307 -10.87 -9.53 12.46
CA ALA A 307 -12.08 -10.33 12.67
C ALA A 307 -13.35 -9.46 12.60
N THR A 308 -13.33 -8.28 13.24
CA THR A 308 -14.44 -7.32 13.20
C THR A 308 -14.71 -6.81 11.77
N LEU A 309 -13.66 -6.54 10.99
CA LEU A 309 -13.79 -6.13 9.61
C LEU A 309 -14.36 -7.25 8.72
N ARG A 310 -13.92 -8.50 8.94
CA ARG A 310 -14.46 -9.66 8.23
C ARG A 310 -15.95 -9.90 8.56
N GLU A 311 -16.33 -9.77 9.82
CA GLU A 311 -17.75 -9.84 10.21
C GLU A 311 -18.58 -8.73 9.53
N ALA A 312 -18.03 -7.51 9.40
CA ALA A 312 -18.68 -6.43 8.67
C ALA A 312 -18.82 -6.76 7.17
N GLU A 313 -17.82 -7.40 6.57
CA GLU A 313 -17.90 -7.92 5.20
C GLU A 313 -19.05 -8.91 5.04
N GLU A 314 -19.17 -9.91 5.93
CA GLU A 314 -20.22 -10.91 5.90
C GLU A 314 -21.61 -10.29 6.02
N ILE A 315 -21.77 -9.27 6.89
CA ILE A 315 -23.04 -8.50 7.01
C ILE A 315 -23.37 -7.80 5.69
N LEU A 316 -22.41 -7.13 5.07
CA LEU A 316 -22.62 -6.41 3.81
C LEU A 316 -22.91 -7.34 2.64
N GLN A 317 -22.26 -8.49 2.57
CA GLN A 317 -22.54 -9.49 1.53
C GLN A 317 -23.96 -10.05 1.62
N ARG A 318 -24.50 -10.19 2.83
CA ARG A 318 -25.82 -10.75 3.07
C ARG A 318 -26.93 -9.71 3.02
N ASP A 319 -26.72 -8.55 3.66
CA ASP A 319 -27.78 -7.65 4.07
C ASP A 319 -27.57 -6.19 3.60
N ALA A 320 -26.70 -5.90 2.62
CA ALA A 320 -26.36 -4.52 2.22
C ALA A 320 -27.59 -3.66 1.84
N GLY A 321 -28.62 -4.27 1.26
CA GLY A 321 -29.85 -3.58 0.89
C GLY A 321 -30.76 -3.21 2.07
N ASP A 322 -30.61 -3.89 3.21
CA ASP A 322 -31.49 -3.78 4.38
C ASP A 322 -30.87 -3.00 5.55
N LEU A 323 -29.65 -2.44 5.39
CA LEU A 323 -28.88 -1.72 6.41
C LEU A 323 -29.34 -0.28 6.61
#